data_f351c0810d12466c928ebdf10e106021
#
_entry.id   f351c0810d12466c928ebdf10e106021
#
_cell.length_a   1.000
_cell.length_b   1.000
_cell.length_c   1.000
_cell.angle_alpha   90.00
_cell.angle_beta   90.00
_cell.angle_gamma   90.00
#
_symmetry.space_group_name_H-M   'P 1'
#
loop_
_entity.id
_entity.type
_entity.pdbx_description
1 polymer ?
#
loop_
_entity_poly.entity_id
_entity_poly.type
_entity_poly.pdbx_seq_one_letter_code
_entity_poly.pdbx_strand_id
1 'polypeptide(L)'
;MTLEMVAARAGVGRQTVSNAINSPELLRPQTLERVRHAIDELGYRPHRAAQALKTRASRLIGYGIRSSSTRVPTPVLDQFLHSLSEAADRAGYRVVLFAVAPGDDELTSYQQLLDEHGADGFVLSGTDRGDRRQGWLHERGVPFVAFGRTWSGKDVGDWVDVDGAAGTSAAVRHLAGLGHRRIGFLGWPKGSGVGDDRARGWQSAMRELGLPTRGRRVASPDDPEQATEAAEKLLATGVTAVVAASDTLALGWYQALRRAGRGPGPEAAVIGFDDSPIAPLLFPSLSSLAQPLDAVGRACMRLLLDRLRDRDRPTEHILLEPELVLRESV
;
A
#
# COMPACT_ATOMS: atom_id res chain seq x y z
N MET A 1 -23.26 -4.70 31.93
CA MET A 1 -22.83 -3.49 32.69
C MET A 1 -23.23 -2.26 31.92
N THR A 2 -23.87 -1.27 32.58
CA THR A 2 -24.36 -0.04 31.91
C THR A 2 -23.72 1.21 32.51
N LEU A 3 -23.86 2.35 31.83
CA LEU A 3 -23.41 3.66 32.30
C LEU A 3 -24.08 4.05 33.63
N GLU A 4 -25.34 3.66 33.83
CA GLU A 4 -26.10 3.87 35.06
C GLU A 4 -25.49 3.13 36.24
N MET A 5 -25.03 1.90 36.04
CA MET A 5 -24.40 1.10 37.13
C MET A 5 -23.07 1.74 37.55
N VAL A 6 -22.27 2.24 36.61
CA VAL A 6 -21.02 2.97 36.90
C VAL A 6 -21.34 4.27 37.68
N ALA A 7 -22.35 5.02 37.22
CA ALA A 7 -22.79 6.25 37.89
C ALA A 7 -23.22 6.02 39.32
N ALA A 8 -24.03 4.99 39.56
CA ALA A 8 -24.46 4.60 40.90
C ALA A 8 -23.26 4.19 41.78
N ARG A 9 -22.33 3.40 41.25
CA ARG A 9 -21.13 2.92 41.97
C ARG A 9 -20.18 4.06 42.35
N ALA A 10 -20.00 5.03 41.43
CA ALA A 10 -19.14 6.20 41.64
C ALA A 10 -19.82 7.33 42.43
N GLY A 11 -21.11 7.23 42.71
CA GLY A 11 -21.88 8.28 43.40
C GLY A 11 -21.94 9.59 42.58
N VAL A 12 -22.15 9.50 41.26
CA VAL A 12 -22.21 10.64 40.33
C VAL A 12 -23.37 10.49 39.35
N GLY A 13 -23.69 11.55 38.64
CA GLY A 13 -24.67 11.48 37.56
C GLY A 13 -24.13 10.78 36.31
N ARG A 14 -25.02 10.20 35.47
CA ARG A 14 -24.68 9.56 34.19
C ARG A 14 -23.84 10.46 33.27
N GLN A 15 -24.15 11.78 33.25
CA GLN A 15 -23.39 12.75 32.44
C GLN A 15 -21.94 12.88 32.93
N THR A 16 -21.71 12.80 34.25
CA THR A 16 -20.35 12.83 34.80
C THR A 16 -19.52 11.61 34.39
N VAL A 17 -20.14 10.42 34.37
CA VAL A 17 -19.47 9.21 33.84
C VAL A 17 -19.18 9.36 32.36
N SER A 18 -20.13 9.89 31.60
CA SER A 18 -19.92 10.17 30.16
C SER A 18 -18.77 11.16 29.92
N ASN A 19 -18.68 12.20 30.77
CA ASN A 19 -17.59 13.17 30.69
C ASN A 19 -16.24 12.55 31.13
N ALA A 20 -16.22 11.69 32.15
CA ALA A 20 -15.00 11.00 32.57
C ALA A 20 -14.39 10.14 31.44
N ILE A 21 -15.24 9.59 30.59
CA ILE A 21 -14.82 8.75 29.44
C ILE A 21 -14.41 9.59 28.23
N ASN A 22 -15.16 10.68 27.93
CA ASN A 22 -15.05 11.37 26.65
C ASN A 22 -14.37 12.75 26.72
N SER A 23 -14.34 13.38 27.91
CA SER A 23 -13.84 14.73 28.14
C SER A 23 -13.36 14.87 29.59
N PRO A 24 -12.33 14.09 29.97
CA PRO A 24 -11.87 14.00 31.36
C PRO A 24 -11.39 15.35 31.92
N GLU A 25 -10.96 16.25 31.04
CA GLU A 25 -10.52 17.62 31.37
C GLU A 25 -11.64 18.48 31.96
N LEU A 26 -12.89 18.14 31.74
CA LEU A 26 -14.06 18.83 32.30
C LEU A 26 -14.35 18.46 33.78
N LEU A 27 -13.63 17.48 34.29
CA LEU A 27 -13.89 16.97 35.65
C LEU A 27 -12.77 17.34 36.63
N ARG A 28 -13.15 17.49 37.88
CA ARG A 28 -12.16 17.62 38.97
C ARG A 28 -11.41 16.28 39.14
N PRO A 29 -10.09 16.31 39.41
CA PRO A 29 -9.27 15.10 39.53
C PRO A 29 -9.87 14.01 40.43
N GLN A 30 -10.35 14.37 41.59
CA GLN A 30 -10.98 13.44 42.55
C GLN A 30 -12.23 12.75 41.99
N THR A 31 -13.04 13.48 41.21
CA THR A 31 -14.23 12.92 40.57
C THR A 31 -13.86 11.94 39.48
N LEU A 32 -12.85 12.31 38.68
CA LEU A 32 -12.32 11.46 37.58
C LEU A 32 -11.76 10.14 38.15
N GLU A 33 -10.98 10.18 39.23
CA GLU A 33 -10.46 8.98 39.91
C GLU A 33 -11.56 8.05 40.41
N ARG A 34 -12.57 8.60 41.07
CA ARG A 34 -13.72 7.79 41.56
C ARG A 34 -14.45 7.09 40.42
N VAL A 35 -14.66 7.80 39.31
CA VAL A 35 -15.33 7.20 38.16
C VAL A 35 -14.44 6.13 37.51
N ARG A 36 -13.14 6.37 37.35
CA ARG A 36 -12.19 5.37 36.83
C ARG A 36 -12.18 4.12 37.70
N HIS A 37 -12.08 4.27 38.99
CA HIS A 37 -12.13 3.14 39.94
C HIS A 37 -13.42 2.32 39.79
N ALA A 38 -14.58 2.99 39.68
CA ALA A 38 -15.85 2.31 39.47
C ALA A 38 -15.94 1.59 38.12
N ILE A 39 -15.34 2.15 37.04
CA ILE A 39 -15.22 1.53 35.72
C ILE A 39 -14.39 0.24 35.80
N ASP A 40 -13.23 0.32 36.45
CA ASP A 40 -12.30 -0.81 36.58
C ASP A 40 -12.90 -1.92 37.44
N GLU A 41 -13.50 -1.57 38.61
CA GLU A 41 -14.15 -2.50 39.52
C GLU A 41 -15.32 -3.25 38.89
N LEU A 42 -16.13 -2.56 38.10
CA LEU A 42 -17.28 -3.15 37.41
C LEU A 42 -16.90 -3.83 36.07
N GLY A 43 -15.66 -3.71 35.63
CA GLY A 43 -15.24 -4.18 34.32
C GLY A 43 -16.03 -3.53 33.17
N TYR A 44 -16.53 -2.29 33.40
CA TYR A 44 -17.34 -1.61 32.41
C TYR A 44 -16.47 -1.20 31.19
N ARG A 45 -16.88 -1.66 30.03
CA ARG A 45 -16.30 -1.21 28.76
C ARG A 45 -17.32 -0.36 28.02
N PRO A 46 -16.99 0.91 27.68
CA PRO A 46 -17.87 1.76 26.91
C PRO A 46 -18.25 1.07 25.60
N HIS A 47 -19.52 0.98 25.29
CA HIS A 47 -19.98 0.48 24.01
C HIS A 47 -19.59 1.46 22.91
N ARG A 48 -18.68 1.04 22.00
CA ARG A 48 -18.25 1.86 20.86
C ARG A 48 -19.42 2.34 19.99
N ALA A 49 -20.45 1.50 19.80
CA ALA A 49 -21.64 1.89 19.06
C ALA A 49 -22.38 3.07 19.73
N ALA A 50 -22.43 3.14 21.07
CA ALA A 50 -23.04 4.27 21.77
C ALA A 50 -22.19 5.55 21.68
N GLN A 51 -20.87 5.43 21.61
CA GLN A 51 -19.97 6.55 21.35
C GLN A 51 -20.09 7.04 19.91
N ALA A 52 -20.13 6.13 18.92
CA ALA A 52 -20.30 6.43 17.52
C ALA A 52 -21.59 7.22 17.25
N LEU A 53 -22.70 6.84 17.89
CA LEU A 53 -23.98 7.57 17.83
C LEU A 53 -23.86 9.01 18.36
N LYS A 54 -23.07 9.23 19.42
CA LYS A 54 -22.89 10.56 20.01
C LYS A 54 -21.92 11.44 19.21
N THR A 55 -20.85 10.87 18.70
CA THR A 55 -19.79 11.58 17.96
C THR A 55 -20.03 11.62 16.47
N ARG A 56 -20.99 10.86 15.94
CA ARG A 56 -21.21 10.61 14.51
C ARG A 56 -19.95 10.12 13.78
N ALA A 57 -19.04 9.45 14.51
CA ALA A 57 -17.81 8.90 14.00
C ALA A 57 -17.62 7.47 14.54
N SER A 58 -17.44 6.51 13.64
CA SER A 58 -17.18 5.10 14.00
C SER A 58 -15.75 4.88 14.47
N ARG A 59 -14.84 5.77 14.11
CA ARG A 59 -13.38 5.64 14.22
C ARG A 59 -12.86 4.37 13.56
N LEU A 60 -13.52 3.96 12.49
CA LEU A 60 -13.15 2.84 11.65
C LEU A 60 -12.78 3.35 10.26
N ILE A 61 -11.73 2.78 9.69
CA ILE A 61 -11.27 3.03 8.33
C ILE A 61 -11.44 1.75 7.53
N GLY A 62 -12.20 1.82 6.45
CA GLY A 62 -12.40 0.68 5.56
C GLY A 62 -11.19 0.45 4.65
N TYR A 63 -10.73 -0.80 4.57
CA TYR A 63 -9.72 -1.25 3.63
C TYR A 63 -10.23 -2.50 2.91
N GLY A 64 -10.52 -2.35 1.62
CA GLY A 64 -11.04 -3.44 0.79
C GLY A 64 -9.94 -4.37 0.31
N ILE A 65 -10.11 -5.67 0.58
CA ILE A 65 -9.23 -6.72 0.06
C ILE A 65 -9.88 -7.30 -1.19
N ARG A 66 -9.25 -7.07 -2.33
CA ARG A 66 -9.63 -7.72 -3.60
C ARG A 66 -9.17 -9.17 -3.59
N SER A 67 -10.02 -10.08 -4.05
CA SER A 67 -9.60 -11.46 -4.26
C SER A 67 -8.54 -11.50 -5.37
N SER A 68 -7.36 -11.99 -5.04
CA SER A 68 -6.29 -12.25 -6.01
C SER A 68 -6.61 -13.54 -6.77
N SER A 69 -6.61 -13.48 -8.10
CA SER A 69 -6.63 -14.69 -8.95
C SER A 69 -5.28 -15.43 -8.91
N THR A 70 -4.23 -14.77 -8.42
CA THR A 70 -2.90 -15.36 -8.27
C THR A 70 -2.75 -15.88 -6.83
N ARG A 71 -2.19 -17.08 -6.68
CA ARG A 71 -1.86 -17.68 -5.38
C ARG A 71 -0.60 -17.07 -4.74
N VAL A 72 -0.02 -16.07 -5.39
CA VAL A 72 1.21 -15.43 -4.90
C VAL A 72 0.82 -14.34 -3.90
N PRO A 73 1.33 -14.42 -2.65
CA PRO A 73 1.17 -13.33 -1.69
C PRO A 73 1.73 -12.03 -2.29
N THR A 74 1.08 -10.90 -2.00
CA THR A 74 1.58 -9.57 -2.34
C THR A 74 2.25 -8.95 -1.11
N PRO A 75 3.55 -9.21 -0.85
CA PRO A 75 4.23 -8.77 0.37
C PRO A 75 4.16 -7.25 0.57
N VAL A 76 4.13 -6.50 -0.53
CA VAL A 76 3.98 -5.04 -0.51
C VAL A 76 2.67 -4.61 0.15
N LEU A 77 1.55 -5.23 -0.24
CA LEU A 77 0.24 -4.86 0.32
C LEU A 77 0.10 -5.31 1.78
N ASP A 78 0.70 -6.43 2.15
CA ASP A 78 0.75 -6.91 3.52
C ASP A 78 1.55 -5.95 4.42
N GLN A 79 2.76 -5.57 4.02
CA GLN A 79 3.58 -4.61 4.74
C GLN A 79 2.92 -3.22 4.81
N PHE A 80 2.30 -2.78 3.72
CA PHE A 80 1.52 -1.54 3.71
C PHE A 80 0.37 -1.59 4.72
N LEU A 81 -0.37 -2.70 4.78
CA LEU A 81 -1.49 -2.88 5.72
C LEU A 81 -1.01 -2.83 7.19
N HIS A 82 0.14 -3.42 7.51
CA HIS A 82 0.74 -3.29 8.83
C HIS A 82 1.05 -1.82 9.17
N SER A 83 1.75 -1.12 8.29
CA SER A 83 2.08 0.30 8.46
C SER A 83 0.83 1.18 8.59
N LEU A 84 -0.19 0.95 7.76
CA LEU A 84 -1.47 1.64 7.83
C LEU A 84 -2.17 1.38 9.18
N SER A 85 -2.19 0.12 9.63
CA SER A 85 -2.85 -0.26 10.89
C SER A 85 -2.19 0.40 12.09
N GLU A 86 -0.85 0.47 12.14
CA GLU A 86 -0.12 1.18 13.18
C GLU A 86 -0.38 2.69 13.14
N ALA A 87 -0.42 3.29 11.95
CA ALA A 87 -0.70 4.72 11.80
C ALA A 87 -2.14 5.05 12.25
N ALA A 88 -3.10 4.19 11.91
CA ALA A 88 -4.49 4.31 12.35
C ALA A 88 -4.61 4.20 13.87
N ASP A 89 -3.94 3.21 14.48
CA ASP A 89 -3.97 3.02 15.94
C ASP A 89 -3.44 4.23 16.70
N ARG A 90 -2.30 4.80 16.28
CA ARG A 90 -1.75 6.03 16.85
C ARG A 90 -2.71 7.22 16.76
N ALA A 91 -3.58 7.23 15.75
CA ALA A 91 -4.60 8.26 15.55
C ALA A 91 -5.93 7.95 16.26
N GLY A 92 -6.03 6.82 16.99
CA GLY A 92 -7.25 6.39 17.67
C GLY A 92 -8.31 5.78 16.75
N TYR A 93 -7.90 5.36 15.55
CA TYR A 93 -8.73 4.65 14.57
C TYR A 93 -8.39 3.15 14.54
N ARG A 94 -9.24 2.36 13.89
CA ARG A 94 -8.99 0.94 13.57
C ARG A 94 -9.25 0.72 12.08
N VAL A 95 -8.49 -0.18 11.48
CA VAL A 95 -8.72 -0.61 10.10
C VAL A 95 -9.68 -1.80 10.11
N VAL A 96 -10.75 -1.69 9.33
CA VAL A 96 -11.71 -2.76 9.06
C VAL A 96 -11.41 -3.33 7.69
N LEU A 97 -11.05 -4.61 7.66
CA LEU A 97 -10.83 -5.34 6.43
C LEU A 97 -12.17 -5.91 5.93
N PHE A 98 -12.47 -5.72 4.66
CA PHE A 98 -13.65 -6.33 4.05
C PHE A 98 -13.30 -6.91 2.68
N ALA A 99 -13.97 -8.00 2.33
CA ALA A 99 -13.79 -8.61 1.03
C ALA A 99 -14.46 -7.76 -0.05
N VAL A 100 -13.75 -7.53 -1.13
CA VAL A 100 -14.26 -6.82 -2.30
C VAL A 100 -14.63 -7.84 -3.37
N ALA A 101 -15.90 -7.85 -3.76
CA ALA A 101 -16.39 -8.71 -4.82
C ALA A 101 -15.73 -8.35 -6.16
N PRO A 102 -15.46 -9.33 -7.03
CA PRO A 102 -14.87 -9.07 -8.34
C PRO A 102 -15.86 -8.41 -9.31
N GLY A 103 -15.35 -7.62 -10.23
CA GLY A 103 -16.14 -7.05 -11.33
C GLY A 103 -17.07 -5.91 -10.91
N ASP A 104 -18.29 -5.91 -11.45
CA ASP A 104 -19.25 -4.81 -11.26
C ASP A 104 -19.79 -4.72 -9.83
N ASP A 105 -19.68 -5.78 -9.05
CA ASP A 105 -20.10 -5.82 -7.65
C ASP A 105 -19.07 -5.20 -6.68
N GLU A 106 -17.92 -4.76 -7.17
CA GLU A 106 -16.88 -4.15 -6.34
C GLU A 106 -17.42 -2.99 -5.49
N LEU A 107 -18.17 -2.06 -6.10
CA LEU A 107 -18.71 -0.88 -5.42
C LEU A 107 -19.81 -1.23 -4.41
N THR A 108 -20.51 -2.34 -4.61
CA THR A 108 -21.55 -2.84 -3.68
C THR A 108 -20.94 -3.17 -2.32
N SER A 109 -19.73 -3.74 -2.29
CA SER A 109 -19.03 -4.05 -1.03
C SER A 109 -18.71 -2.77 -0.22
N TYR A 110 -18.35 -1.68 -0.90
CA TYR A 110 -18.13 -0.37 -0.27
C TYR A 110 -19.45 0.23 0.24
N GLN A 111 -20.52 0.14 -0.58
CA GLN A 111 -21.86 0.64 -0.21
C GLN A 111 -22.40 -0.06 1.04
N GLN A 112 -22.28 -1.37 1.12
CA GLN A 112 -22.72 -2.15 2.29
C GLN A 112 -22.02 -1.67 3.57
N LEU A 113 -20.70 -1.48 3.54
CA LEU A 113 -19.97 -1.01 4.72
C LEU A 113 -20.37 0.42 5.12
N LEU A 114 -20.72 1.28 4.16
CA LEU A 114 -21.24 2.63 4.42
C LEU A 114 -22.63 2.59 5.06
N ASP A 115 -23.53 1.74 4.56
CA ASP A 115 -24.90 1.59 5.06
C ASP A 115 -24.92 1.08 6.51
N GLU A 116 -23.97 0.23 6.84
CA GLU A 116 -23.75 -0.29 8.21
C GLU A 116 -23.09 0.74 9.14
N HIS A 117 -22.74 1.93 8.65
CA HIS A 117 -21.89 2.90 9.37
C HIS A 117 -20.58 2.30 9.86
N GLY A 118 -20.06 1.34 9.10
CA GLY A 118 -18.89 0.53 9.44
C GLY A 118 -17.55 1.23 9.19
N ALA A 119 -17.54 2.41 8.53
CA ALA A 119 -16.33 3.18 8.30
C ALA A 119 -16.62 4.68 8.16
N ASP A 120 -15.69 5.53 8.63
CA ASP A 120 -15.73 6.99 8.47
C ASP A 120 -15.11 7.42 7.12
N GLY A 121 -14.27 6.57 6.55
CA GLY A 121 -13.59 6.78 5.29
C GLY A 121 -12.82 5.53 4.86
N PHE A 122 -12.17 5.60 3.70
CA PHE A 122 -11.51 4.46 3.09
C PHE A 122 -10.04 4.74 2.73
N VAL A 123 -9.23 3.69 2.84
CA VAL A 123 -7.92 3.63 2.20
C VAL A 123 -8.02 2.63 1.06
N LEU A 124 -7.69 3.06 -0.14
CA LEU A 124 -7.67 2.25 -1.35
C LEU A 124 -6.24 1.82 -1.65
N SER A 125 -6.07 0.64 -2.21
CA SER A 125 -4.79 0.16 -2.76
C SER A 125 -5.03 -0.62 -4.05
N GLY A 126 -3.93 -0.98 -4.74
CA GLY A 126 -4.03 -1.70 -6.00
C GLY A 126 -4.82 -0.93 -7.06
N THR A 127 -4.55 0.36 -7.20
CA THR A 127 -5.19 1.22 -8.20
C THR A 127 -4.73 0.85 -9.60
N ASP A 128 -5.63 0.92 -10.55
CA ASP A 128 -5.37 0.64 -11.96
C ASP A 128 -6.02 1.66 -12.89
N ARG A 129 -5.81 1.47 -14.21
CA ARG A 129 -6.49 2.29 -15.22
C ARG A 129 -7.97 1.92 -15.26
N GLY A 130 -8.84 2.91 -15.03
CA GLY A 130 -10.28 2.74 -15.02
C GLY A 130 -10.83 2.33 -13.64
N ASP A 131 -10.04 2.45 -12.60
CA ASP A 131 -10.49 2.26 -11.21
C ASP A 131 -11.68 3.18 -10.91
N ARG A 132 -12.85 2.57 -10.70
CA ARG A 132 -14.12 3.28 -10.48
C ARG A 132 -14.30 3.74 -9.04
N ARG A 133 -13.55 3.16 -8.09
CA ARG A 133 -13.71 3.40 -6.64
C ARG A 133 -13.51 4.85 -6.27
N GLN A 134 -12.42 5.47 -6.77
CA GLN A 134 -12.09 6.85 -6.44
C GLN A 134 -13.19 7.83 -6.89
N GLY A 135 -13.63 7.73 -8.15
CA GLY A 135 -14.72 8.56 -8.68
C GLY A 135 -16.02 8.33 -7.92
N TRP A 136 -16.37 7.08 -7.65
CA TRP A 136 -17.60 6.70 -6.96
C TRP A 136 -17.64 7.22 -5.51
N LEU A 137 -16.54 7.16 -4.77
CA LEU A 137 -16.43 7.71 -3.40
C LEU A 137 -16.47 9.24 -3.43
N HIS A 138 -15.78 9.86 -4.38
CA HIS A 138 -15.76 11.31 -4.56
C HIS A 138 -17.17 11.88 -4.81
N GLU A 139 -17.91 11.30 -5.75
CA GLU A 139 -19.30 11.71 -6.08
C GLU A 139 -20.26 11.63 -4.89
N ARG A 140 -19.97 10.76 -3.93
CA ARG A 140 -20.75 10.58 -2.69
C ARG A 140 -20.25 11.40 -1.51
N GLY A 141 -19.20 12.19 -1.70
CA GLY A 141 -18.56 12.95 -0.62
C GLY A 141 -18.00 12.08 0.50
N VAL A 142 -17.65 10.82 0.19
CA VAL A 142 -17.06 9.88 1.15
C VAL A 142 -15.55 10.12 1.23
N PRO A 143 -14.98 10.40 2.40
CA PRO A 143 -13.55 10.59 2.57
C PRO A 143 -12.76 9.34 2.17
N PHE A 144 -11.73 9.53 1.36
CA PHE A 144 -10.80 8.45 1.01
C PHE A 144 -9.41 9.00 0.69
N VAL A 145 -8.45 8.11 0.72
CA VAL A 145 -7.10 8.29 0.19
C VAL A 145 -6.70 7.03 -0.56
N ALA A 146 -5.93 7.17 -1.62
CA ALA A 146 -5.43 6.02 -2.37
C ALA A 146 -3.92 5.83 -2.17
N PHE A 147 -3.48 4.61 -1.94
CA PHE A 147 -2.12 4.19 -2.24
C PHE A 147 -2.08 3.78 -3.71
N GLY A 148 -1.56 4.68 -4.53
CA GLY A 148 -1.51 4.60 -5.99
C GLY A 148 -2.33 5.70 -6.68
N ARG A 149 -1.82 6.16 -7.81
CA ARG A 149 -2.44 7.20 -8.65
C ARG A 149 -3.68 6.66 -9.38
N THR A 150 -4.52 7.54 -9.91
CA THR A 150 -5.69 7.16 -10.74
C THR A 150 -5.30 6.60 -12.11
N TRP A 151 -4.09 6.90 -12.62
CA TRP A 151 -3.58 6.50 -13.93
C TRP A 151 -4.43 6.94 -15.13
N SER A 152 -5.53 7.64 -14.90
CA SER A 152 -6.47 8.12 -15.93
C SER A 152 -6.30 9.60 -16.29
N GLY A 153 -5.42 10.33 -15.59
CA GLY A 153 -5.16 11.75 -15.79
C GLY A 153 -6.22 12.69 -15.16
N LYS A 154 -7.18 12.14 -14.42
CA LYS A 154 -8.15 12.91 -13.61
C LYS A 154 -8.02 12.47 -12.16
N ASP A 155 -7.32 13.27 -11.39
CA ASP A 155 -7.20 13.04 -9.95
C ASP A 155 -8.42 13.63 -9.24
N VAL A 156 -9.18 12.77 -8.57
CA VAL A 156 -10.43 13.14 -7.89
C VAL A 156 -10.34 13.03 -6.37
N GLY A 157 -9.18 12.72 -5.83
CA GLY A 157 -8.96 12.56 -4.39
C GLY A 157 -7.50 12.62 -3.99
N ASP A 158 -7.27 12.48 -2.70
CA ASP A 158 -5.91 12.40 -2.18
C ASP A 158 -5.26 11.07 -2.53
N TRP A 159 -3.97 11.10 -2.87
CA TRP A 159 -3.22 9.87 -3.07
C TRP A 159 -1.76 10.00 -2.60
N VAL A 160 -1.21 8.86 -2.25
CA VAL A 160 0.22 8.64 -2.00
C VAL A 160 0.68 7.55 -2.95
N ASP A 161 1.79 7.75 -3.64
CA ASP A 161 2.34 6.71 -4.52
C ASP A 161 3.86 6.65 -4.44
N VAL A 162 4.44 5.58 -4.95
CA VAL A 162 5.89 5.42 -5.07
C VAL A 162 6.31 5.71 -6.51
N ASP A 163 7.37 6.51 -6.69
CA ASP A 163 7.89 6.85 -8.00
C ASP A 163 8.64 5.65 -8.63
N GLY A 164 7.84 4.76 -9.23
CA GLY A 164 8.38 3.59 -9.90
C GLY A 164 9.29 3.94 -11.08
N ALA A 165 9.01 5.07 -11.75
CA ALA A 165 9.84 5.52 -12.86
C ALA A 165 11.20 6.04 -12.37
N ALA A 166 11.24 6.81 -11.29
CA ALA A 166 12.50 7.25 -10.69
C ALA A 166 13.35 6.05 -10.26
N GLY A 167 12.73 5.08 -9.56
CA GLY A 167 13.41 3.88 -9.09
C GLY A 167 14.03 3.06 -10.23
N THR A 168 13.24 2.70 -11.25
CA THR A 168 13.75 1.89 -12.36
C THR A 168 14.78 2.65 -13.20
N SER A 169 14.66 3.98 -13.28
CA SER A 169 15.67 4.84 -13.90
C SER A 169 17.00 4.80 -13.13
N ALA A 170 16.95 4.86 -11.80
CA ALA A 170 18.12 4.73 -10.93
C ALA A 170 18.79 3.34 -11.10
N ALA A 171 17.98 2.27 -11.14
CA ALA A 171 18.47 0.92 -11.38
C ALA A 171 19.22 0.78 -12.73
N VAL A 172 18.67 1.35 -13.81
CA VAL A 172 19.33 1.36 -15.11
C VAL A 172 20.64 2.12 -15.06
N ARG A 173 20.67 3.31 -14.45
CA ARG A 173 21.91 4.11 -14.32
C ARG A 173 22.96 3.37 -13.53
N HIS A 174 22.57 2.68 -12.45
CA HIS A 174 23.47 1.86 -11.66
C HIS A 174 24.11 0.73 -12.50
N LEU A 175 23.30 -0.07 -13.19
CA LEU A 175 23.77 -1.15 -14.05
C LEU A 175 24.65 -0.63 -15.19
N ALA A 176 24.30 0.51 -15.78
CA ALA A 176 25.14 1.14 -16.80
C ALA A 176 26.48 1.62 -16.24
N GLY A 177 26.51 2.10 -14.98
CA GLY A 177 27.73 2.45 -14.24
C GLY A 177 28.65 1.25 -14.02
N LEU A 178 28.10 0.06 -13.82
CA LEU A 178 28.84 -1.21 -13.74
C LEU A 178 29.32 -1.75 -15.11
N GLY A 179 29.03 -1.03 -16.19
CA GLY A 179 29.50 -1.38 -17.53
C GLY A 179 28.46 -2.12 -18.40
N HIS A 180 27.26 -2.41 -17.88
CA HIS A 180 26.23 -3.04 -18.68
C HIS A 180 25.70 -2.09 -19.78
N ARG A 181 25.63 -2.58 -21.01
CA ARG A 181 25.12 -1.82 -22.17
C ARG A 181 23.91 -2.49 -22.81
N ARG A 182 23.63 -3.73 -22.43
CA ARG A 182 22.49 -4.53 -22.87
C ARG A 182 21.60 -4.85 -21.67
N ILE A 183 20.83 -3.83 -21.24
CA ILE A 183 19.98 -3.89 -20.06
C ILE A 183 18.54 -4.14 -20.51
N GLY A 184 17.96 -5.27 -20.08
CA GLY A 184 16.59 -5.65 -20.37
C GLY A 184 15.61 -5.15 -19.31
N PHE A 185 14.31 -5.19 -19.65
CA PHE A 185 13.23 -4.95 -18.72
C PHE A 185 12.25 -6.12 -18.75
N LEU A 186 12.05 -6.73 -17.60
CA LEU A 186 11.04 -7.77 -17.37
C LEU A 186 9.91 -7.14 -16.59
N GLY A 187 8.77 -6.93 -17.23
CA GLY A 187 7.68 -6.16 -16.64
C GLY A 187 6.32 -6.77 -16.89
N TRP A 188 5.30 -6.14 -16.36
CA TRP A 188 3.92 -6.57 -16.56
C TRP A 188 3.40 -6.20 -17.95
N PRO A 189 2.30 -6.85 -18.41
CA PRO A 189 1.61 -6.47 -19.63
C PRO A 189 1.23 -4.99 -19.62
N LYS A 190 1.18 -4.40 -20.82
CA LYS A 190 0.77 -3.00 -20.99
C LYS A 190 -0.64 -2.76 -20.46
N GLY A 191 -0.88 -1.57 -19.91
CA GLY A 191 -2.17 -1.19 -19.36
C GLY A 191 -2.21 -1.21 -17.82
N SER A 192 -1.26 -1.89 -17.17
CA SER A 192 -1.03 -1.69 -15.74
C SER A 192 -0.44 -0.30 -15.50
N GLY A 193 -1.10 0.55 -14.72
CA GLY A 193 -0.60 1.89 -14.42
C GLY A 193 0.79 1.87 -13.81
N VAL A 194 0.97 1.09 -12.74
CA VAL A 194 2.25 0.91 -12.03
C VAL A 194 3.31 0.27 -12.94
N GLY A 195 2.95 -0.79 -13.68
CA GLY A 195 3.91 -1.47 -14.56
C GLY A 195 4.35 -0.60 -15.74
N ASP A 196 3.46 0.21 -16.29
CA ASP A 196 3.79 1.16 -17.37
C ASP A 196 4.69 2.29 -16.86
N ASP A 197 4.49 2.73 -15.61
CA ASP A 197 5.33 3.73 -14.95
C ASP A 197 6.77 3.22 -14.76
N ARG A 198 6.92 2.02 -14.19
CA ARG A 198 8.23 1.35 -14.03
C ARG A 198 8.93 1.12 -15.36
N ALA A 199 8.18 0.70 -16.40
CA ALA A 199 8.71 0.54 -17.75
C ALA A 199 9.15 1.86 -18.40
N ARG A 200 8.42 2.96 -18.12
CA ARG A 200 8.76 4.30 -18.61
C ARG A 200 10.09 4.77 -18.03
N GLY A 201 10.33 4.57 -16.73
CA GLY A 201 11.59 4.93 -16.07
C GLY A 201 12.78 4.20 -16.69
N TRP A 202 12.68 2.87 -16.85
CA TRP A 202 13.68 2.09 -17.55
C TRP A 202 13.93 2.63 -18.97
N GLN A 203 12.87 2.87 -19.75
CA GLN A 203 12.98 3.33 -21.12
C GLN A 203 13.61 4.73 -21.22
N SER A 204 13.28 5.64 -20.29
CA SER A 204 13.83 6.99 -20.26
C SER A 204 15.32 6.96 -19.98
N ALA A 205 15.74 6.24 -18.93
CA ALA A 205 17.16 6.13 -18.59
C ALA A 205 17.99 5.45 -19.69
N MET A 206 17.45 4.39 -20.32
CA MET A 206 18.11 3.75 -21.47
C MET A 206 18.33 4.74 -22.61
N ARG A 207 17.32 5.58 -22.91
CA ARG A 207 17.38 6.58 -23.98
C ARG A 207 18.37 7.71 -23.65
N GLU A 208 18.33 8.22 -22.41
CA GLU A 208 19.27 9.24 -21.92
C GLU A 208 20.74 8.79 -22.01
N LEU A 209 20.99 7.50 -21.79
CA LEU A 209 22.32 6.90 -21.88
C LEU A 209 22.69 6.44 -23.30
N GLY A 210 21.85 6.68 -24.31
CA GLY A 210 22.07 6.22 -25.67
C GLY A 210 22.05 4.70 -25.83
N LEU A 211 21.41 3.97 -24.90
CA LEU A 211 21.36 2.52 -24.92
C LEU A 211 20.14 2.00 -25.69
N PRO A 212 20.26 0.91 -26.46
CA PRO A 212 19.18 0.39 -27.26
C PRO A 212 18.09 -0.27 -26.42
N THR A 213 16.82 0.04 -26.71
CA THR A 213 15.63 -0.51 -26.02
C THR A 213 14.90 -1.55 -26.88
N ARG A 214 15.08 -1.56 -28.20
CA ARG A 214 14.35 -2.44 -29.12
C ARG A 214 14.64 -3.91 -28.83
N GLY A 215 13.56 -4.70 -28.64
CA GLY A 215 13.63 -6.13 -28.31
C GLY A 215 14.09 -6.46 -26.90
N ARG A 216 14.20 -5.46 -25.99
CA ARG A 216 14.72 -5.66 -24.63
C ARG A 216 13.66 -5.48 -23.53
N ARG A 217 12.40 -5.36 -23.88
CA ARG A 217 11.28 -5.41 -22.95
C ARG A 217 10.47 -6.66 -23.25
N VAL A 218 10.30 -7.52 -22.23
CA VAL A 218 9.41 -8.68 -22.26
C VAL A 218 8.38 -8.53 -21.14
N ALA A 219 7.15 -8.91 -21.43
CA ALA A 219 6.06 -8.85 -20.48
C ALA A 219 5.69 -10.24 -19.96
N SER A 220 5.35 -10.31 -18.67
CA SER A 220 4.81 -11.48 -17.99
C SER A 220 3.81 -11.02 -16.93
N PRO A 221 2.74 -11.76 -16.66
CA PRO A 221 2.03 -11.63 -15.40
C PRO A 221 2.99 -11.79 -14.20
N ASP A 222 2.58 -11.34 -13.03
CA ASP A 222 3.37 -11.46 -11.79
C ASP A 222 3.26 -12.89 -11.22
N ASP A 223 3.74 -13.85 -11.98
CA ASP A 223 3.70 -15.28 -11.73
C ASP A 223 5.08 -15.88 -12.01
N PRO A 224 5.68 -16.66 -11.08
CA PRO A 224 7.06 -17.12 -11.19
C PRO A 224 7.32 -18.04 -12.41
N GLU A 225 6.34 -18.86 -12.82
CA GLU A 225 6.52 -19.78 -13.94
C GLU A 225 6.50 -19.01 -15.28
N GLN A 226 5.49 -18.17 -15.48
CA GLN A 226 5.38 -17.33 -16.65
C GLN A 226 6.52 -16.31 -16.74
N ALA A 227 6.97 -15.78 -15.59
CA ALA A 227 8.14 -14.92 -15.51
C ALA A 227 9.41 -15.64 -15.95
N THR A 228 9.54 -16.94 -15.66
CA THR A 228 10.69 -17.74 -16.11
C THR A 228 10.71 -17.86 -17.63
N GLU A 229 9.59 -18.18 -18.27
CA GLU A 229 9.49 -18.24 -19.73
C GLU A 229 9.79 -16.89 -20.40
N ALA A 230 9.28 -15.81 -19.80
CA ALA A 230 9.55 -14.46 -20.29
C ALA A 230 11.03 -14.07 -20.13
N ALA A 231 11.66 -14.48 -19.04
CA ALA A 231 13.08 -14.27 -18.77
C ALA A 231 13.97 -15.06 -19.74
N GLU A 232 13.62 -16.30 -20.10
CA GLU A 232 14.32 -17.10 -21.13
C GLU A 232 14.31 -16.39 -22.49
N LYS A 233 13.15 -15.83 -22.88
CA LYS A 233 13.04 -15.04 -24.12
C LYS A 233 13.94 -13.80 -24.06
N LEU A 234 14.01 -13.13 -22.91
CA LEU A 234 14.85 -11.96 -22.73
C LEU A 234 16.34 -12.34 -22.73
N LEU A 235 16.71 -13.44 -22.08
CA LEU A 235 18.07 -13.98 -22.05
C LEU A 235 18.59 -14.29 -23.46
N ALA A 236 17.74 -14.86 -24.31
CA ALA A 236 18.06 -15.17 -25.71
C ALA A 236 18.41 -13.91 -26.56
N THR A 237 18.01 -12.71 -26.11
CA THR A 237 18.39 -11.45 -26.79
C THR A 237 19.81 -10.98 -26.47
N GLY A 238 20.52 -11.72 -25.59
CA GLY A 238 21.88 -11.41 -25.19
C GLY A 238 22.02 -10.25 -24.20
N VAL A 239 20.96 -9.93 -23.44
CA VAL A 239 21.05 -8.95 -22.33
C VAL A 239 22.02 -9.46 -21.27
N THR A 240 22.75 -8.53 -20.63
CA THR A 240 23.71 -8.82 -19.57
C THR A 240 23.23 -8.34 -18.21
N ALA A 241 22.13 -7.60 -18.18
CA ALA A 241 21.49 -7.16 -16.97
C ALA A 241 19.99 -6.98 -17.18
N VAL A 242 19.20 -7.12 -16.13
CA VAL A 242 17.74 -6.95 -16.17
C VAL A 242 17.28 -6.05 -15.02
N VAL A 243 16.36 -5.13 -15.31
CA VAL A 243 15.53 -4.49 -14.32
C VAL A 243 14.16 -5.18 -14.37
N ALA A 244 13.74 -5.74 -13.24
CA ALA A 244 12.45 -6.41 -13.12
C ALA A 244 11.43 -5.49 -12.45
N ALA A 245 10.17 -5.54 -12.92
CA ALA A 245 9.11 -4.71 -12.35
C ALA A 245 8.61 -5.20 -10.98
N SER A 246 9.03 -6.36 -10.52
CA SER A 246 8.81 -6.89 -9.17
C SER A 246 9.89 -7.91 -8.82
N ASP A 247 10.03 -8.24 -7.54
CA ASP A 247 10.92 -9.33 -7.12
C ASP A 247 10.41 -10.69 -7.61
N THR A 248 9.10 -10.88 -7.73
CA THR A 248 8.51 -12.08 -8.35
C THR A 248 9.02 -12.28 -9.79
N LEU A 249 9.04 -11.20 -10.58
CA LEU A 249 9.60 -11.25 -11.94
C LEU A 249 11.11 -11.48 -11.91
N ALA A 250 11.83 -10.90 -10.96
CA ALA A 250 13.26 -11.15 -10.78
C ALA A 250 13.55 -12.64 -10.49
N LEU A 251 12.69 -13.33 -9.73
CA LEU A 251 12.79 -14.79 -9.54
C LEU A 251 12.73 -15.56 -10.86
N GLY A 252 11.92 -15.10 -11.82
CA GLY A 252 11.89 -15.66 -13.16
C GLY A 252 13.26 -15.59 -13.84
N TRP A 253 14.00 -14.46 -13.68
CA TRP A 253 15.37 -14.33 -14.17
C TRP A 253 16.33 -15.32 -13.52
N TYR A 254 16.26 -15.51 -12.19
CA TYR A 254 17.04 -16.51 -11.48
C TYR A 254 16.80 -17.92 -12.03
N GLN A 255 15.54 -18.28 -12.25
CA GLN A 255 15.19 -19.61 -12.77
C GLN A 255 15.65 -19.81 -14.21
N ALA A 256 15.52 -18.80 -15.08
CA ALA A 256 15.99 -18.84 -16.45
C ALA A 256 17.52 -19.04 -16.51
N LEU A 257 18.26 -18.29 -15.68
CA LEU A 257 19.72 -18.45 -15.58
C LEU A 257 20.10 -19.84 -15.07
N ARG A 258 19.43 -20.34 -14.03
CA ARG A 258 19.68 -21.70 -13.50
C ARG A 258 19.46 -22.77 -14.56
N ARG A 259 18.40 -22.68 -15.36
CA ARG A 259 18.16 -23.59 -16.48
C ARG A 259 19.24 -23.53 -17.55
N ALA A 260 19.87 -22.37 -17.71
CA ALA A 260 21.02 -22.15 -18.58
C ALA A 260 22.38 -22.52 -17.93
N GLY A 261 22.39 -23.14 -16.74
CA GLY A 261 23.63 -23.47 -16.00
C GLY A 261 24.41 -22.27 -15.48
N ARG A 262 23.71 -21.13 -15.26
CA ARG A 262 24.30 -19.84 -14.81
C ARG A 262 23.61 -19.37 -13.51
N GLY A 263 24.15 -18.35 -12.90
CA GLY A 263 23.54 -17.62 -11.79
C GLY A 263 23.54 -16.11 -12.03
N PRO A 264 22.75 -15.34 -11.26
CA PRO A 264 22.87 -13.88 -11.24
C PRO A 264 24.24 -13.44 -10.76
N GLY A 265 24.64 -12.23 -11.13
CA GLY A 265 25.91 -11.63 -10.75
C GLY A 265 26.45 -10.72 -11.88
N PRO A 266 27.75 -10.34 -11.85
CA PRO A 266 28.32 -9.32 -12.75
C PRO A 266 28.13 -9.57 -14.25
N GLU A 267 27.97 -10.83 -14.68
CA GLU A 267 27.76 -11.16 -16.10
C GLU A 267 26.29 -11.31 -16.50
N ALA A 268 25.38 -11.40 -15.49
CA ALA A 268 23.95 -11.60 -15.68
C ALA A 268 23.17 -10.93 -14.55
N ALA A 269 23.41 -9.64 -14.36
CA ALA A 269 22.89 -8.87 -13.23
C ALA A 269 21.36 -8.74 -13.24
N VAL A 270 20.78 -8.61 -12.05
CA VAL A 270 19.34 -8.29 -11.91
C VAL A 270 19.09 -7.39 -10.72
N ILE A 271 18.20 -6.41 -10.94
CA ILE A 271 17.62 -5.57 -9.91
C ILE A 271 16.11 -5.78 -9.95
N GLY A 272 15.55 -6.19 -8.80
CA GLY A 272 14.11 -6.34 -8.57
C GLY A 272 13.42 -5.05 -8.18
N PHE A 273 12.17 -5.17 -7.77
CA PHE A 273 11.38 -4.10 -7.19
C PHE A 273 10.54 -4.69 -6.06
N ASP A 274 10.37 -3.96 -4.97
CA ASP A 274 9.61 -4.19 -3.74
C ASP A 274 10.47 -4.48 -2.51
N ASP A 275 11.69 -4.97 -2.67
CA ASP A 275 12.59 -5.46 -1.60
C ASP A 275 11.85 -6.42 -0.64
N SER A 276 11.18 -7.38 -1.24
CA SER A 276 10.37 -8.37 -0.54
C SER A 276 11.23 -9.24 0.41
N PRO A 277 10.64 -9.83 1.45
CA PRO A 277 11.36 -10.64 2.44
C PRO A 277 12.19 -11.80 1.86
N ILE A 278 11.91 -12.22 0.63
CA ILE A 278 12.69 -13.25 -0.05
C ILE A 278 13.99 -12.70 -0.65
N ALA A 279 14.07 -11.42 -0.97
CA ALA A 279 15.23 -10.83 -1.68
C ALA A 279 16.57 -11.11 -0.99
N PRO A 280 16.73 -10.90 0.34
CA PRO A 280 17.97 -11.21 1.04
C PRO A 280 18.24 -12.72 1.22
N LEU A 281 17.22 -13.58 1.03
CA LEU A 281 17.30 -15.03 1.24
C LEU A 281 17.68 -15.80 -0.03
N LEU A 282 17.68 -15.14 -1.18
CA LEU A 282 18.11 -15.74 -2.42
C LEU A 282 19.63 -15.93 -2.45
N PHE A 283 20.09 -16.82 -3.29
CA PHE A 283 21.53 -17.03 -3.49
C PHE A 283 21.86 -17.02 -4.99
N PRO A 284 22.66 -16.03 -5.44
CA PRO A 284 23.07 -14.80 -4.74
C PRO A 284 21.87 -13.96 -4.27
N SER A 285 22.06 -13.13 -3.21
CA SER A 285 20.98 -12.26 -2.69
C SER A 285 20.59 -11.18 -3.70
N LEU A 286 19.26 -10.91 -3.79
CA LEU A 286 18.68 -10.02 -4.81
C LEU A 286 18.79 -8.56 -4.41
N SER A 287 19.43 -7.75 -5.26
CA SER A 287 19.35 -6.29 -5.23
C SER A 287 17.95 -5.87 -5.67
N SER A 288 17.33 -4.95 -4.96
CA SER A 288 15.94 -4.56 -5.23
C SER A 288 15.68 -3.09 -4.89
N LEU A 289 14.62 -2.55 -5.46
CA LEU A 289 14.11 -1.22 -5.16
C LEU A 289 13.10 -1.31 -4.00
N ALA A 290 13.51 -0.88 -2.82
CA ALA A 290 12.69 -0.89 -1.61
C ALA A 290 11.64 0.24 -1.65
N GLN A 291 10.38 -0.10 -1.47
CA GLN A 291 9.32 0.89 -1.33
C GLN A 291 9.26 1.41 0.10
N PRO A 292 9.14 2.74 0.34
CA PRO A 292 9.06 3.32 1.68
C PRO A 292 7.66 3.14 2.29
N LEU A 293 7.19 1.89 2.44
CA LEU A 293 5.81 1.56 2.79
C LEU A 293 5.36 2.11 4.14
N ASP A 294 6.29 2.27 5.09
CA ASP A 294 6.02 2.92 6.37
C ASP A 294 5.69 4.40 6.20
N ALA A 295 6.39 5.10 5.32
CA ALA A 295 6.10 6.48 4.99
C ALA A 295 4.78 6.60 4.21
N VAL A 296 4.52 5.65 3.29
CA VAL A 296 3.24 5.57 2.56
C VAL A 296 2.07 5.41 3.51
N GLY A 297 2.12 4.44 4.44
CA GLY A 297 1.04 4.19 5.41
C GLY A 297 0.77 5.40 6.32
N ARG A 298 1.82 6.05 6.83
CA ARG A 298 1.69 7.28 7.62
C ARG A 298 1.10 8.44 6.80
N ALA A 299 1.55 8.61 5.56
CA ALA A 299 1.05 9.68 4.69
C ALA A 299 -0.41 9.46 4.30
N CYS A 300 -0.81 8.23 3.95
CA CYS A 300 -2.19 7.88 3.69
C CYS A 300 -3.08 8.20 4.90
N MET A 301 -2.67 7.79 6.09
CA MET A 301 -3.46 8.06 7.30
C MET A 301 -3.57 9.55 7.59
N ARG A 302 -2.47 10.32 7.47
CA ARG A 302 -2.48 11.78 7.62
C ARG A 302 -3.48 12.43 6.66
N LEU A 303 -3.39 12.13 5.36
CA LEU A 303 -4.26 12.71 4.33
C LEU A 303 -5.74 12.38 4.58
N LEU A 304 -6.02 11.14 4.98
CA LEU A 304 -7.39 10.73 5.30
C LEU A 304 -7.95 11.48 6.52
N LEU A 305 -7.16 11.62 7.58
CA LEU A 305 -7.56 12.35 8.78
C LEU A 305 -7.79 13.84 8.49
N ASP A 306 -6.95 14.45 7.66
CA ASP A 306 -7.11 15.84 7.25
C ASP A 306 -8.39 16.01 6.41
N ARG A 307 -8.71 15.05 5.53
CA ARG A 307 -9.96 15.02 4.75
C ARG A 307 -11.20 14.78 5.63
N LEU A 308 -11.09 13.96 6.68
CA LEU A 308 -12.17 13.76 7.65
C LEU A 308 -12.48 15.02 8.47
N ARG A 309 -11.46 15.86 8.75
CA ARG A 309 -11.61 17.13 9.47
C ARG A 309 -12.17 18.23 8.58
N ASP A 310 -11.68 18.32 7.37
CA ASP A 310 -12.05 19.32 6.37
C ASP A 310 -12.29 18.64 5.02
N ARG A 311 -13.56 18.44 4.69
CA ARG A 311 -13.97 17.74 3.45
C ARG A 311 -13.72 18.55 2.19
N ASP A 312 -13.66 19.88 2.32
CA ASP A 312 -13.54 20.81 1.18
C ASP A 312 -12.07 21.23 0.92
N ARG A 313 -11.11 20.73 1.74
CA ARG A 313 -9.70 21.04 1.51
C ARG A 313 -9.26 20.63 0.09
N PRO A 314 -8.30 21.35 -0.51
CA PRO A 314 -7.70 20.93 -1.79
C PRO A 314 -7.14 19.49 -1.71
N THR A 315 -7.14 18.80 -2.84
CA THR A 315 -6.51 17.48 -2.95
C THR A 315 -5.00 17.60 -2.83
N GLU A 316 -4.38 16.63 -2.16
CA GLU A 316 -2.93 16.55 -1.99
C GLU A 316 -2.41 15.23 -2.55
N HIS A 317 -1.30 15.34 -3.27
CA HIS A 317 -0.65 14.21 -3.95
C HIS A 317 0.78 14.08 -3.46
N ILE A 318 1.15 12.90 -2.99
CA ILE A 318 2.50 12.64 -2.45
C ILE A 318 3.14 11.53 -3.28
N LEU A 319 4.30 11.84 -3.84
CA LEU A 319 5.11 10.88 -4.57
C LEU A 319 6.41 10.64 -3.80
N LEU A 320 6.67 9.40 -3.42
CA LEU A 320 7.82 8.99 -2.63
C LEU A 320 8.80 8.20 -3.50
N GLU A 321 10.08 8.49 -3.39
CA GLU A 321 11.10 7.74 -4.13
C GLU A 321 11.42 6.41 -3.44
N PRO A 322 11.55 5.30 -4.19
CA PRO A 322 12.06 4.03 -3.66
C PRO A 322 13.57 4.09 -3.50
N GLU A 323 14.10 3.32 -2.56
CA GLU A 323 15.53 3.19 -2.29
C GLU A 323 16.12 1.99 -3.04
N LEU A 324 17.30 2.16 -3.66
CA LEU A 324 18.03 1.05 -4.29
C LEU A 324 18.86 0.31 -3.24
N VAL A 325 18.46 -0.88 -2.87
CA VAL A 325 19.16 -1.78 -1.96
C VAL A 325 20.03 -2.73 -2.77
N LEU A 326 21.35 -2.54 -2.69
CA LEU A 326 22.32 -3.35 -3.42
C LEU A 326 22.70 -4.61 -2.64
N ARG A 327 22.80 -5.73 -3.37
CA ARG A 327 23.20 -7.06 -2.89
C ARG A 327 24.04 -7.77 -3.96
N GLU A 328 24.13 -9.09 -3.88
CA GLU A 328 25.06 -9.92 -4.69
C GLU A 328 24.59 -10.16 -6.14
N SER A 329 23.34 -9.81 -6.50
CA SER A 329 22.81 -10.04 -7.84
C SER A 329 23.27 -9.04 -8.91
N VAL A 330 24.14 -8.09 -8.53
CA VAL A 330 24.73 -7.07 -9.42
C VAL A 330 26.23 -6.99 -9.25
#